data_cd3880e3d892356c10fe4000a0b239a2
#
_entry.id   cd3880e3d892356c10fe4000a0b239a2
#
_cell.length_a   1.000
_cell.length_b   1.000
_cell.length_c   1.000
_cell.angle_alpha   90.00
_cell.angle_beta   90.00
_cell.angle_gamma   90.00
#
_symmetry.space_group_name_H-M   'P 1'
#
loop_
_entity.id
_entity.type
_entity.pdbx_description
1 polymer ?
#
loop_
_entity_poly.entity_id
_entity_poly.type
_entity_poly.pdbx_seq_one_letter_code
_entity_poly.pdbx_strand_id
1 'polypeptide(L)'
;MDSNLYELTNSQKNIYLREQSYDKTPINIVSFSYIINKDVNMEICKKAINEIIKRNDAIRFQIIKNTNGIFQKIIPYSPEDISVIDCADKTLDEVKSVINSNVNIPFDPFENNKLYSN
;
A
#
# COMPACT_ATOMS: atom_id res chain seq x y z
N MET A 1 -26.36 -10.24 4.34
CA MET A 1 -25.30 -9.35 3.80
C MET A 1 -24.49 -8.85 4.97
N ASP A 2 -23.19 -9.04 4.91
CA ASP A 2 -22.31 -8.52 5.95
C ASP A 2 -22.40 -6.98 5.90
N SER A 3 -22.83 -6.34 6.98
CA SER A 3 -23.15 -4.90 7.03
C SER A 3 -21.97 -3.97 6.74
N ASN A 4 -20.79 -4.52 6.49
CA ASN A 4 -19.53 -3.80 6.27
C ASN A 4 -18.94 -4.00 4.86
N LEU A 5 -19.71 -4.55 3.92
CA LEU A 5 -19.29 -4.69 2.53
C LEU A 5 -19.88 -3.55 1.70
N TYR A 6 -19.04 -2.87 0.96
CA TYR A 6 -19.39 -1.78 0.06
C TYR A 6 -19.10 -2.18 -1.39
N GLU A 7 -19.92 -1.71 -2.32
CA GLU A 7 -19.60 -1.86 -3.73
C GLU A 7 -18.36 -1.04 -4.10
N LEU A 8 -17.61 -1.54 -5.08
CA LEU A 8 -16.55 -0.75 -5.70
C LEU A 8 -17.15 0.39 -6.51
N THR A 9 -16.54 1.56 -6.47
CA THR A 9 -16.84 2.63 -7.42
C THR A 9 -16.47 2.21 -8.86
N ASN A 10 -17.03 2.90 -9.85
CA ASN A 10 -16.69 2.61 -11.25
C ASN A 10 -15.17 2.76 -11.53
N SER A 11 -14.53 3.75 -10.94
CA SER A 11 -13.08 3.94 -11.06
C SER A 11 -12.29 2.78 -10.44
N GLN A 12 -12.67 2.33 -9.27
CA GLN A 12 -12.07 1.17 -8.61
C GLN A 12 -12.28 -0.12 -9.43
N LYS A 13 -13.48 -0.33 -9.98
CA LYS A 13 -13.77 -1.48 -10.86
C LYS A 13 -12.87 -1.46 -12.10
N ASN A 14 -12.70 -0.30 -12.74
CA ASN A 14 -11.84 -0.16 -13.91
C ASN A 14 -10.37 -0.46 -13.59
N ILE A 15 -9.85 0.06 -12.49
CA ILE A 15 -8.48 -0.23 -12.03
C ILE A 15 -8.32 -1.73 -11.76
N TYR A 16 -9.26 -2.33 -11.04
CA TYR A 16 -9.25 -3.75 -10.74
C TYR A 16 -9.23 -4.62 -12.00
N LEU A 17 -10.14 -4.36 -12.96
CA LEU A 17 -10.21 -5.11 -14.22
C LEU A 17 -8.94 -4.95 -15.05
N ARG A 18 -8.37 -3.76 -15.04
CA ARG A 18 -7.11 -3.48 -15.73
C ARG A 18 -5.94 -4.27 -15.14
N GLU A 19 -5.82 -4.32 -13.80
CA GLU A 19 -4.81 -5.15 -13.12
C GLU A 19 -4.96 -6.64 -13.46
N GLN A 20 -6.19 -7.13 -13.53
CA GLN A 20 -6.45 -8.53 -13.88
C GLN A 20 -6.06 -8.86 -15.35
N SER A 21 -6.05 -7.88 -16.23
CA SER A 21 -5.69 -8.04 -17.64
C SER A 21 -4.18 -8.15 -17.89
N TYR A 22 -3.36 -7.71 -16.93
CA TYR A 22 -1.90 -7.71 -17.01
C TYR A 22 -1.34 -8.65 -15.95
N ASP A 23 -1.14 -9.91 -16.33
CA ASP A 23 -0.66 -10.95 -15.41
C ASP A 23 0.65 -10.54 -14.73
N LYS A 24 0.58 -10.33 -13.42
CA LYS A 24 1.71 -10.01 -12.52
C LYS A 24 2.55 -8.79 -12.91
N THR A 25 2.04 -7.91 -13.76
CA THR A 25 2.73 -6.66 -14.09
C THR A 25 2.11 -5.52 -13.30
N PRO A 26 2.86 -4.82 -12.45
CA PRO A 26 2.33 -3.74 -11.59
C PRO A 26 2.10 -2.45 -12.39
N ILE A 27 1.01 -2.39 -13.15
CA ILE A 27 0.72 -1.24 -14.04
C ILE A 27 0.06 -0.05 -13.36
N ASN A 28 -0.57 -0.24 -12.21
CA ASN A 28 -1.27 0.82 -11.47
C ASN A 28 -0.58 1.19 -10.15
N ILE A 29 0.66 0.74 -9.95
CA ILE A 29 1.43 1.14 -8.77
C ILE A 29 1.98 2.54 -8.98
N VAL A 30 1.64 3.45 -8.07
CA VAL A 30 2.21 4.78 -8.00
C VAL A 30 3.04 4.88 -6.73
N SER A 31 4.31 5.21 -6.86
CA SER A 31 5.22 5.36 -5.73
C SER A 31 5.87 6.72 -5.71
N PHE A 32 6.16 7.20 -4.52
CA PHE A 32 6.86 8.45 -4.27
C PHE A 32 8.01 8.22 -3.30
N SER A 33 9.13 8.87 -3.54
CA SER A 33 10.28 8.88 -2.64
C SER A 33 10.65 10.32 -2.31
N TYR A 34 10.97 10.57 -1.06
CA TYR A 34 11.38 11.89 -0.58
C TYR A 34 12.75 11.81 0.07
N ILE A 35 13.62 12.77 -0.24
CA ILE A 35 14.90 12.96 0.46
C ILE A 35 14.71 14.10 1.45
N ILE A 36 14.97 13.82 2.71
CA ILE A 36 14.90 14.81 3.79
C ILE A 36 16.33 15.10 4.26
N ASN A 37 16.80 16.32 3.97
CA ASN A 37 18.15 16.77 4.34
C ASN A 37 18.25 17.31 5.76
N LYS A 38 17.65 16.60 6.72
CA LYS A 38 17.68 16.94 8.15
C LYS A 38 17.61 15.66 8.96
N ASP A 39 18.10 15.73 10.18
CA ASP A 39 17.92 14.63 11.13
C ASP A 39 16.42 14.43 11.41
N VAL A 40 15.96 13.21 11.22
CA VAL A 40 14.58 12.80 11.43
C VAL A 40 14.52 11.80 12.55
N ASN A 41 13.66 12.04 13.53
CA ASN A 41 13.38 11.06 14.56
C ASN A 41 12.48 9.95 13.99
N MET A 42 13.04 8.76 13.80
CA MET A 42 12.34 7.62 13.20
C MET A 42 11.12 7.17 13.99
N GLU A 43 11.14 7.25 15.32
CA GLU A 43 10.00 6.90 16.16
C GLU A 43 8.81 7.86 15.94
N ILE A 44 9.11 9.15 15.81
CA ILE A 44 8.09 10.15 15.49
C ILE A 44 7.56 9.92 14.07
N CYS A 45 8.43 9.61 13.11
CA CYS A 45 8.05 9.29 11.74
C CYS A 45 7.09 8.10 11.67
N LYS A 46 7.43 7.00 12.33
CA LYS A 46 6.58 5.80 12.43
C LYS A 46 5.21 6.11 13.04
N LYS A 47 5.19 6.91 14.12
CA LYS A 47 3.92 7.34 14.74
C LYS A 47 3.08 8.20 13.80
N ALA A 48 3.70 9.11 13.06
CA ALA A 48 3.01 9.97 12.11
C ALA A 48 2.38 9.14 10.96
N ILE A 49 3.12 8.18 10.40
CA ILE A 49 2.61 7.28 9.36
C ILE A 49 1.43 6.46 9.90
N ASN A 50 1.56 5.89 11.09
CA ASN A 50 0.47 5.13 11.71
C ASN A 50 -0.77 6.00 11.96
N GLU A 51 -0.60 7.26 12.33
CA GLU A 51 -1.72 8.19 12.50
C GLU A 51 -2.41 8.52 11.16
N ILE A 52 -1.66 8.62 10.07
CA ILE A 52 -2.22 8.77 8.72
C ILE A 52 -3.05 7.54 8.34
N ILE A 53 -2.53 6.33 8.56
CA ILE A 53 -3.23 5.07 8.29
C ILE A 53 -4.52 5.00 9.11
N LYS A 54 -4.45 5.36 10.40
CA LYS A 54 -5.60 5.35 11.31
C LYS A 54 -6.72 6.28 10.87
N ARG A 55 -6.37 7.49 10.42
CA ARG A 55 -7.34 8.54 10.06
C ARG A 55 -7.92 8.41 8.65
N ASN A 56 -7.36 7.54 7.81
CA ASN A 56 -7.77 7.44 6.41
C ASN A 56 -8.29 6.04 6.08
N ASP A 57 -9.59 5.89 6.04
CA ASP A 57 -10.25 4.62 5.70
C ASP A 57 -9.83 4.09 4.33
N ALA A 58 -9.59 4.98 3.38
CA ALA A 58 -9.15 4.61 2.03
C ALA A 58 -7.82 3.85 1.99
N ILE A 59 -6.97 4.01 3.00
CA ILE A 59 -5.72 3.25 3.12
C ILE A 59 -5.98 1.84 3.67
N ARG A 60 -7.10 1.65 4.37
CA ARG A 60 -7.43 0.40 5.07
C ARG A 60 -8.51 -0.43 4.39
N PHE A 61 -8.88 -0.12 3.16
CA PHE A 61 -9.84 -0.96 2.48
C PHE A 61 -9.19 -2.24 1.93
N GLN A 62 -9.98 -3.29 1.90
CA GLN A 62 -9.65 -4.60 1.38
C GLN A 62 -10.64 -4.96 0.28
N ILE A 63 -10.16 -5.54 -0.82
CA ILE A 63 -11.03 -6.07 -1.85
C ILE A 63 -11.43 -7.50 -1.46
N ILE A 64 -12.74 -7.76 -1.47
CA ILE A 64 -13.34 -9.06 -1.17
C ILE A 64 -14.04 -9.57 -2.43
N LYS A 65 -13.72 -10.78 -2.84
CA LYS A 65 -14.43 -11.50 -3.91
C LYS A 65 -15.25 -12.64 -3.30
N ASN A 66 -16.52 -12.66 -3.61
CA ASN A 66 -17.43 -13.74 -3.22
C ASN A 66 -18.34 -14.14 -4.38
N THR A 67 -19.29 -15.03 -4.15
CA THR A 67 -20.24 -15.52 -5.16
C THR A 67 -21.13 -14.41 -5.73
N ASN A 68 -21.35 -13.33 -5.01
CA ASN A 68 -22.20 -12.20 -5.41
C ASN A 68 -21.43 -11.09 -6.14
N GLY A 69 -20.10 -11.19 -6.21
CA GLY A 69 -19.27 -10.20 -6.92
C GLY A 69 -18.03 -9.75 -6.16
N ILE A 70 -17.62 -8.53 -6.46
CA ILE A 70 -16.42 -7.92 -5.90
C ILE A 70 -16.84 -6.69 -5.09
N PHE A 71 -16.38 -6.67 -3.87
CA PHE A 71 -16.73 -5.66 -2.86
C PHE A 71 -15.47 -5.10 -2.20
N GLN A 72 -15.63 -4.04 -1.45
CA GLN A 72 -14.61 -3.50 -0.56
C GLN A 72 -15.10 -3.50 0.89
N LYS A 73 -14.17 -3.68 1.80
CA LYS A 73 -14.38 -3.65 3.24
C LYS A 73 -13.32 -2.78 3.90
N ILE A 74 -13.72 -1.93 4.84
CA ILE A 74 -12.77 -1.17 5.64
C ILE A 74 -12.27 -2.04 6.79
N ILE A 75 -10.97 -2.24 6.83
CA ILE A 75 -10.34 -3.00 7.91
C ILE A 75 -10.13 -2.09 9.13
N PRO A 76 -10.49 -2.54 10.33
CA PRO A 76 -10.18 -1.80 11.55
C PRO A 76 -8.69 -1.48 11.64
N TYR A 77 -8.37 -0.29 12.16
CA TYR A 77 -6.97 0.08 12.36
C TYR A 77 -6.30 -0.85 13.37
N SER A 78 -5.14 -1.32 13.01
CA SER A 78 -4.14 -1.88 13.92
C SER A 78 -2.79 -1.20 13.66
N PRO A 79 -1.94 -1.01 14.69
CA PRO A 79 -0.62 -0.43 14.49
C PRO A 79 0.20 -1.24 13.49
N GLU A 80 0.85 -0.54 12.54
CA GLU A 80 1.75 -1.14 11.56
C GLU A 80 3.21 -0.97 12.01
N ASP A 81 3.99 -2.02 11.86
CA ASP A 81 5.44 -1.94 12.02
C ASP A 81 6.04 -1.40 10.72
N ILE A 82 6.41 -0.13 10.75
CA ILE A 82 7.03 0.54 9.60
C ILE A 82 8.50 0.14 9.54
N SER A 83 8.88 -0.54 8.47
CA SER A 83 10.26 -1.00 8.28
C SER A 83 11.23 0.16 8.08
N VAL A 84 12.41 0.02 8.62
CA VAL A 84 13.51 0.96 8.43
C VAL A 84 14.71 0.19 7.89
N ILE A 85 15.23 0.65 6.76
CA ILE A 85 16.44 0.07 6.15
C ILE A 85 17.59 1.04 6.39
N ASP A 86 18.61 0.59 7.11
CA ASP A 86 19.84 1.37 7.27
C ASP A 86 20.66 1.31 5.97
N CYS A 87 20.90 2.46 5.39
CA CYS A 87 21.68 2.63 4.17
C CYS A 87 22.91 3.53 4.38
N ALA A 88 23.39 3.68 5.61
CA ALA A 88 24.49 4.59 5.94
C ALA A 88 25.79 4.27 5.19
N ASP A 89 26.02 3.01 4.84
CA ASP A 89 27.17 2.51 4.10
C ASP A 89 26.98 2.46 2.57
N LYS A 90 25.80 2.88 2.06
CA LYS A 90 25.42 2.78 0.64
C LYS A 90 25.59 4.09 -0.09
N THR A 91 25.96 3.99 -1.35
CA THR A 91 25.93 5.11 -2.29
C THR A 91 24.47 5.47 -2.64
N LEU A 92 24.26 6.68 -3.17
CA LEU A 92 22.93 7.12 -3.59
C LEU A 92 22.33 6.19 -4.67
N ASP A 93 23.16 5.67 -5.58
CA ASP A 93 22.70 4.76 -6.63
C ASP A 93 22.31 3.39 -6.08
N GLU A 94 23.01 2.89 -5.07
CA GLU A 94 22.61 1.67 -4.36
C GLU A 94 21.31 1.86 -3.60
N VAL A 95 21.10 3.01 -2.97
CA VAL A 95 19.83 3.36 -2.30
C VAL A 95 18.68 3.39 -3.31
N LYS A 96 18.87 4.02 -4.47
CA LYS A 96 17.88 4.03 -5.56
C LYS A 96 17.54 2.61 -6.03
N SER A 97 18.55 1.75 -6.14
CA SER A 97 18.33 0.34 -6.52
C SER A 97 17.49 -0.41 -5.51
N VAL A 98 17.71 -0.20 -4.21
CA VAL A 98 16.88 -0.77 -3.13
C VAL A 98 15.43 -0.28 -3.25
N ILE A 99 15.21 1.01 -3.45
CA ILE A 99 13.89 1.59 -3.63
C ILE A 99 13.19 0.96 -4.84
N ASN A 100 13.86 0.91 -5.99
CA ASN A 100 13.29 0.37 -7.22
C ASN A 100 12.93 -1.12 -7.11
N SER A 101 13.73 -1.92 -6.41
CA SER A 101 13.41 -3.33 -6.18
C SER A 101 12.15 -3.52 -5.34
N ASN A 102 11.94 -2.67 -4.35
CA ASN A 102 10.74 -2.73 -3.49
C ASN A 102 9.47 -2.25 -4.21
N VAL A 103 9.59 -1.26 -5.10
CA VAL A 103 8.45 -0.70 -5.85
C VAL A 103 7.92 -1.65 -6.93
N ASN A 104 8.80 -2.43 -7.53
CA ASN A 104 8.44 -3.34 -8.63
C ASN A 104 7.87 -4.70 -8.19
N ILE A 105 7.56 -4.88 -6.91
CA ILE A 105 6.89 -6.09 -6.43
C ILE A 105 5.43 -6.04 -6.86
N PRO A 106 4.91 -7.05 -7.58
CA PRO A 106 3.49 -7.13 -7.92
C PRO A 106 2.63 -7.10 -6.65
N PHE A 107 1.58 -6.31 -6.69
CA PHE A 107 0.63 -6.17 -5.60
C PHE A 107 -0.58 -7.08 -5.85
N ASP A 108 -0.89 -7.97 -4.92
CA ASP A 108 -2.13 -8.74 -4.94
C ASP A 108 -3.15 -8.08 -3.99
N PRO A 109 -4.24 -7.52 -4.53
CA PRO A 109 -5.27 -6.86 -3.71
C PRO A 109 -6.03 -7.83 -2.80
N PHE A 110 -5.90 -9.15 -3.00
CA PHE A 110 -6.54 -10.19 -2.18
C PHE A 110 -5.58 -10.82 -1.16
N GLU A 111 -4.27 -10.85 -1.43
CA GLU A 111 -3.25 -11.31 -0.49
C GLU A 111 -2.83 -10.18 0.45
N ASN A 112 -2.81 -10.45 1.73
CA ASN A 112 -2.42 -9.51 2.80
C ASN A 112 -3.24 -8.21 2.88
N ASN A 113 -4.11 -7.94 1.93
CA ASN A 113 -5.19 -6.98 2.05
C ASN A 113 -4.78 -5.52 2.37
N LYS A 114 -3.55 -5.14 2.05
CA LYS A 114 -3.06 -3.80 2.28
C LYS A 114 -2.77 -3.12 0.95
N LEU A 115 -3.27 -1.91 0.78
CA LEU A 115 -2.99 -1.07 -0.38
C LEU A 115 -1.63 -0.37 -0.31
N TYR A 116 -0.85 -0.69 0.69
CA TYR A 116 0.49 -0.16 0.88
C TYR A 116 1.43 -1.30 1.27
N SER A 117 2.64 -1.26 0.75
CA SER A 117 3.74 -2.11 1.21
C SER A 117 4.63 -1.32 2.17
N ASN A 118 5.09 -1.98 3.19
CA ASN A 118 6.09 -1.43 4.09
C ASN A 118 7.48 -1.59 3.50
#